data_161a7b06a9bd30a45354ff1f3dad2ba5
#
_entry.id   161a7b06a9bd30a45354ff1f3dad2ba5
#
_cell.length_a   1.000
_cell.length_b   1.000
_cell.length_c   1.000
_cell.angle_alpha   90.00
_cell.angle_beta   90.00
_cell.angle_gamma   90.00
#
_symmetry.space_group_name_H-M   'P 1'
#
loop_
_entity.id
_entity.type
_entity.pdbx_description
1 polymer ?
#
loop_
_entity_poly.entity_id
_entity_poly.type
_entity_poly.pdbx_seq_one_letter_code
_entity_poly.pdbx_strand_id
1 'polypeptide(L)'
;MINKKMIIFGRVVEGTHKAEYFTGLSWVQSQCLKKLGFEPFAGTLNLEIGQDNLGILSALEKEQLDELIPPDDGYCSAKICPVYLGNIKGALILPDENVDIHGKSIIEILAPVHLRKTLNLKDGDKVELQFKKNTIGSKIDVHAVLFDLDGTLIDSIESYYRIVEIAFEKLDFPPVSRQKIFQAARQDPFDWSQILPDIPGETYEQTSREVWKLIEKIYPKEFLKNVHPFPFTGSTLKIIHAAKIKIAIATSTPKKNINDKIKILDQAGVLDLIEVVICAGDVKRQKPYPDPLLLCKDRLGLTTDQCLYVGDMGIDIDAGRAAGMKTAGVLTGFETLKDLKAKKPDIILTSIADLPDVLDI
;
A
#
# COMPACT_ATOMS: atom_id res chain seq x y z
N MET A 1 17.31 13.38 18.35
CA MET A 1 18.18 12.43 17.61
C MET A 1 17.96 11.02 18.13
N ILE A 2 16.98 10.29 17.57
CA ILE A 2 16.71 8.89 17.92
C ILE A 2 17.71 8.03 17.13
N ASN A 3 18.95 7.97 17.65
CA ASN A 3 20.05 7.23 17.00
C ASN A 3 20.39 5.92 17.72
N LYS A 4 19.57 5.47 18.67
CA LYS A 4 19.65 4.16 19.32
C LYS A 4 18.43 3.33 18.91
N LYS A 5 18.66 2.04 18.63
CA LYS A 5 17.62 1.02 18.44
C LYS A 5 16.74 1.00 19.70
N MET A 6 15.61 1.71 19.63
CA MET A 6 14.68 1.82 20.76
C MET A 6 13.62 0.74 20.57
N ILE A 7 13.48 -0.12 21.56
CA ILE A 7 12.53 -1.24 21.54
C ILE A 7 11.68 -1.11 22.81
N ILE A 8 10.36 -1.20 22.64
CA ILE A 8 9.40 -1.33 23.74
C ILE A 8 8.74 -2.72 23.64
N PHE A 9 8.59 -3.37 24.79
CA PHE A 9 7.78 -4.56 24.90
C PHE A 9 6.46 -4.23 25.57
N GLY A 10 5.34 -4.65 24.97
CA GLY A 10 4.01 -4.52 25.53
C GLY A 10 3.27 -5.86 25.56
N ARG A 11 2.26 -5.97 26.40
CA ARG A 11 1.29 -7.07 26.38
C ARG A 11 0.01 -6.60 25.72
N VAL A 12 -0.52 -7.43 24.81
CA VAL A 12 -1.80 -7.13 24.17
C VAL A 12 -2.90 -7.12 25.22
N VAL A 13 -3.70 -6.05 25.21
CA VAL A 13 -4.85 -5.89 26.10
C VAL A 13 -6.08 -5.45 25.31
N GLU A 14 -7.28 -5.73 25.84
CA GLU A 14 -8.52 -5.26 25.26
C GLU A 14 -8.61 -3.73 25.32
N GLY A 15 -9.16 -3.13 24.27
CA GLY A 15 -9.34 -1.67 24.17
C GLY A 15 -10.78 -1.25 24.44
N THR A 16 -11.01 0.06 24.50
CA THR A 16 -12.34 0.66 24.73
C THR A 16 -13.24 0.72 23.49
N HIS A 17 -12.79 0.21 22.35
CA HIS A 17 -13.47 0.27 21.03
C HIS A 17 -13.75 1.69 20.49
N LYS A 18 -13.31 2.75 21.18
CA LYS A 18 -13.45 4.15 20.71
C LYS A 18 -12.54 4.49 19.54
N ALA A 19 -11.41 3.80 19.46
CA ALA A 19 -10.40 4.02 18.43
C ALA A 19 -10.90 3.68 17.00
N GLU A 20 -11.87 2.78 16.85
CA GLU A 20 -12.47 2.44 15.56
C GLU A 20 -13.13 3.66 14.91
N TYR A 21 -13.87 4.43 15.70
CA TYR A 21 -14.47 5.68 15.23
C TYR A 21 -13.41 6.70 14.83
N PHE A 22 -12.42 6.93 15.69
CA PHE A 22 -11.36 7.93 15.45
C PHE A 22 -10.54 7.61 14.19
N THR A 23 -10.06 6.38 14.07
CA THR A 23 -9.22 5.96 12.93
C THR A 23 -10.01 5.88 11.62
N GLY A 24 -11.34 5.82 11.66
CA GLY A 24 -12.23 5.87 10.49
C GLY A 24 -12.53 7.29 9.99
N LEU A 25 -12.18 8.35 10.74
CA LEU A 25 -12.42 9.73 10.32
C LEU A 25 -11.59 10.09 9.08
N SER A 26 -12.21 10.72 8.11
CA SER A 26 -11.57 11.04 6.81
C SER A 26 -10.32 11.91 6.95
N TRP A 27 -10.30 12.86 7.90
CA TRP A 27 -9.13 13.69 8.15
C TRP A 27 -7.97 12.91 8.80
N VAL A 28 -8.26 11.90 9.63
CA VAL A 28 -7.25 10.99 10.21
C VAL A 28 -6.66 10.12 9.10
N GLN A 29 -7.51 9.50 8.28
CA GLN A 29 -7.09 8.68 7.13
C GLN A 29 -6.16 9.48 6.21
N SER A 30 -6.60 10.65 5.77
CA SER A 30 -5.83 11.53 4.87
C SER A 30 -4.49 11.97 5.46
N GLN A 31 -4.46 12.35 6.74
CA GLN A 31 -3.22 12.78 7.39
C GLN A 31 -2.26 11.62 7.66
N CYS A 32 -2.76 10.44 8.02
CA CYS A 32 -1.94 9.23 8.16
C CYS A 32 -1.34 8.83 6.82
N LEU A 33 -2.12 8.83 5.75
CA LEU A 33 -1.63 8.53 4.41
C LEU A 33 -0.50 9.49 4.01
N LYS A 34 -0.67 10.80 4.25
CA LYS A 34 0.34 11.82 3.93
C LYS A 34 1.61 11.72 4.79
N LYS A 35 1.47 11.44 6.10
CA LYS A 35 2.58 11.52 7.08
C LYS A 35 3.25 10.18 7.32
N LEU A 36 2.50 9.07 7.24
CA LEU A 36 2.97 7.72 7.53
C LEU A 36 3.10 6.84 6.29
N GLY A 37 2.46 7.23 5.17
CA GLY A 37 2.44 6.47 3.93
C GLY A 37 1.43 5.31 3.92
N PHE A 38 0.42 5.34 4.81
CA PHE A 38 -0.66 4.36 4.82
C PHE A 38 -1.95 4.95 5.40
N GLU A 39 -3.09 4.41 4.98
CA GLU A 39 -4.37 4.63 5.67
C GLU A 39 -4.52 3.62 6.80
N PRO A 40 -4.87 4.07 8.03
CA PRO A 40 -5.04 3.15 9.14
C PRO A 40 -6.29 2.28 8.96
N PHE A 41 -6.17 1.01 9.35
CA PHE A 41 -7.32 0.14 9.59
C PHE A 41 -8.19 0.75 10.69
N ALA A 42 -9.52 0.60 10.60
CA ALA A 42 -10.45 1.08 11.63
C ALA A 42 -10.23 0.32 12.95
N GLY A 43 -9.59 0.97 13.91
CA GLY A 43 -9.21 0.43 15.21
C GLY A 43 -7.72 0.48 15.48
N THR A 44 -7.33 0.27 16.74
CA THR A 44 -5.96 0.24 17.22
C THR A 44 -5.62 -1.08 17.89
N LEU A 45 -4.33 -1.40 17.97
CA LEU A 45 -3.81 -2.41 18.88
C LEU A 45 -3.44 -1.74 20.20
N ASN A 46 -4.03 -2.20 21.31
CA ASN A 46 -3.74 -1.71 22.64
C ASN A 46 -2.67 -2.61 23.29
N LEU A 47 -1.62 -1.98 23.83
CA LEU A 47 -0.54 -2.66 24.50
C LEU A 47 -0.31 -2.07 25.88
N GLU A 48 -0.36 -2.91 26.92
CA GLU A 48 0.09 -2.55 28.25
C GLU A 48 1.61 -2.66 28.30
N ILE A 49 2.28 -1.56 28.70
CA ILE A 49 3.74 -1.50 28.83
C ILE A 49 4.17 -1.48 30.29
N GLY A 50 5.31 -2.11 30.59
CA GLY A 50 5.89 -2.08 31.92
C GLY A 50 6.48 -0.71 32.29
N GLN A 51 6.63 -0.47 33.59
CA GLN A 51 7.17 0.79 34.14
C GLN A 51 8.54 1.17 33.56
N ASP A 52 9.36 0.19 33.21
CA ASP A 52 10.69 0.41 32.63
C ASP A 52 10.61 1.11 31.25
N ASN A 53 9.47 1.03 30.57
CA ASN A 53 9.26 1.65 29.26
C ASN A 53 8.58 3.04 29.33
N LEU A 54 8.04 3.44 30.47
CA LEU A 54 7.38 4.75 30.63
C LEU A 54 8.36 5.93 30.40
N GLY A 55 9.63 5.76 30.79
CA GLY A 55 10.67 6.75 30.51
C GLY A 55 10.91 6.99 29.01
N ILE A 56 10.68 5.97 28.17
CA ILE A 56 10.81 6.08 26.72
C ILE A 56 9.64 6.91 26.17
N LEU A 57 8.41 6.68 26.64
CA LEU A 57 7.25 7.48 26.21
C LEU A 57 7.42 8.96 26.58
N SER A 58 7.82 9.24 27.83
CA SER A 58 8.06 10.62 28.27
C SER A 58 9.20 11.32 27.52
N ALA A 59 10.14 10.57 26.97
CA ALA A 59 11.17 11.12 26.09
C ALA A 59 10.60 11.41 24.69
N LEU A 60 9.74 10.53 24.15
CA LEU A 60 9.08 10.71 22.85
C LEU A 60 8.12 11.91 22.85
N GLU A 61 7.38 12.14 23.94
CA GLU A 61 6.48 13.30 24.07
C GLU A 61 7.21 14.64 23.92
N LYS A 62 8.50 14.68 24.27
CA LYS A 62 9.36 15.87 24.17
C LYS A 62 10.03 16.04 22.81
N GLU A 63 9.98 15.01 21.96
CA GLU A 63 10.54 15.09 20.62
C GLU A 63 9.59 15.83 19.68
N GLN A 64 10.15 16.38 18.59
CA GLN A 64 9.36 16.98 17.52
C GLN A 64 8.80 15.87 16.64
N LEU A 65 7.60 15.40 16.95
CA LEU A 65 6.89 14.36 16.21
C LEU A 65 5.88 14.97 15.22
N ASP A 66 5.51 14.20 14.23
CA ASP A 66 4.33 14.51 13.41
C ASP A 66 3.06 14.48 14.25
N GLU A 67 2.09 15.33 13.91
CA GLU A 67 0.86 15.50 14.68
C GLU A 67 -0.36 15.37 13.78
N LEU A 68 -1.37 14.65 14.23
CA LEU A 68 -2.69 14.61 13.63
C LEU A 68 -3.47 15.82 14.14
N ILE A 69 -3.76 16.77 13.24
CA ILE A 69 -4.40 18.05 13.59
C ILE A 69 -5.87 17.96 13.15
N PRO A 70 -6.82 18.07 14.07
CA PRO A 70 -8.24 18.04 13.72
C PRO A 70 -8.66 19.28 12.93
N PRO A 71 -9.72 19.20 12.11
CA PRO A 71 -10.22 20.32 11.33
C PRO A 71 -10.98 21.36 12.17
N ASP A 72 -11.41 20.99 13.38
CA ASP A 72 -12.20 21.84 14.31
C ASP A 72 -11.93 21.42 15.77
N ASP A 73 -12.47 22.22 16.70
CA ASP A 73 -12.28 22.04 18.16
C ASP A 73 -13.07 20.85 18.76
N GLY A 74 -13.81 20.10 17.95
CA GLY A 74 -14.57 18.92 18.38
C GLY A 74 -13.70 17.68 18.62
N TYR A 75 -12.44 17.72 18.25
CA TYR A 75 -11.46 16.63 18.40
C TYR A 75 -10.15 17.16 18.99
N CYS A 76 -9.42 16.29 19.68
CA CYS A 76 -8.08 16.60 20.17
C CYS A 76 -7.03 16.22 19.12
N SER A 77 -5.93 16.97 19.10
CA SER A 77 -4.75 16.58 18.34
C SER A 77 -4.06 15.37 18.98
N ALA A 78 -3.25 14.67 18.20
CA ALA A 78 -2.44 13.55 18.68
C ALA A 78 -1.09 13.51 17.96
N LYS A 79 -0.01 13.40 18.70
CA LYS A 79 1.30 13.13 18.12
C LYS A 79 1.37 11.67 17.65
N ILE A 80 2.04 11.45 16.54
CA ILE A 80 2.23 10.11 15.95
C ILE A 80 3.71 9.82 15.79
N CYS A 81 4.11 8.64 16.25
CA CYS A 81 5.49 8.18 16.13
C CYS A 81 5.54 6.87 15.36
N PRO A 82 6.19 6.81 14.17
CA PRO A 82 6.31 5.58 13.41
C PRO A 82 6.96 4.46 14.24
N VAL A 83 6.32 3.29 14.23
CA VAL A 83 6.80 2.07 14.89
C VAL A 83 6.65 0.87 13.96
N TYR A 84 7.37 -0.20 14.27
CA TYR A 84 7.31 -1.44 13.52
C TYR A 84 6.98 -2.61 14.44
N LEU A 85 6.06 -3.46 13.98
CA LEU A 85 5.74 -4.76 14.57
C LEU A 85 6.18 -5.84 13.58
N GLY A 86 7.40 -6.33 13.77
CA GLY A 86 8.06 -7.14 12.73
C GLY A 86 8.25 -6.29 11.45
N ASN A 87 7.63 -6.71 10.34
CA ASN A 87 7.70 -5.98 9.07
C ASN A 87 6.52 -5.02 8.84
N ILE A 88 5.57 -4.94 9.77
CA ILE A 88 4.41 -4.07 9.62
C ILE A 88 4.74 -2.70 10.20
N LYS A 89 4.71 -1.68 9.34
CA LYS A 89 4.77 -0.28 9.79
C LYS A 89 3.43 0.10 10.39
N GLY A 90 3.50 0.69 11.55
CA GLY A 90 2.38 1.31 12.26
C GLY A 90 2.81 2.65 12.83
N ALA A 91 1.98 3.23 13.68
CA ALA A 91 2.36 4.38 14.48
C ALA A 91 1.78 4.29 15.89
N LEU A 92 2.61 4.63 16.86
CA LEU A 92 2.20 4.90 18.22
C LEU A 92 1.46 6.23 18.24
N ILE A 93 0.25 6.25 18.82
CA ILE A 93 -0.52 7.46 19.06
C ILE A 93 -0.20 7.97 20.48
N LEU A 94 0.16 9.23 20.56
CA LEU A 94 0.34 9.95 21.81
C LEU A 94 -0.70 11.08 21.84
N PRO A 95 -1.84 10.90 22.55
CA PRO A 95 -2.85 11.94 22.67
C PRO A 95 -2.28 13.16 23.40
N ASP A 96 -2.91 14.33 23.21
CA ASP A 96 -2.57 15.55 23.94
C ASP A 96 -2.64 15.31 25.46
N GLU A 97 -1.76 15.98 26.22
CA GLU A 97 -1.57 15.79 27.65
C GLU A 97 -2.86 15.92 28.50
N ASN A 98 -3.90 16.54 27.93
CA ASN A 98 -5.19 16.75 28.59
C ASN A 98 -6.17 15.57 28.43
N VAL A 99 -5.80 14.52 27.67
CA VAL A 99 -6.68 13.39 27.34
C VAL A 99 -6.07 12.09 27.86
N ASP A 100 -6.40 11.71 29.08
CA ASP A 100 -6.06 10.39 29.63
C ASP A 100 -7.17 9.39 29.31
N ILE A 101 -6.99 8.60 28.25
CA ILE A 101 -7.99 7.62 27.78
C ILE A 101 -7.86 6.28 28.51
N HIS A 102 -6.62 5.89 28.90
CA HIS A 102 -6.33 4.52 29.39
C HIS A 102 -5.36 4.43 30.57
N GLY A 103 -4.93 5.56 31.13
CA GLY A 103 -3.79 5.59 32.05
C GLY A 103 -2.44 5.49 31.30
N LYS A 104 -1.37 5.93 31.95
CA LYS A 104 -0.03 6.05 31.33
C LYS A 104 0.63 4.74 30.87
N SER A 105 0.07 3.58 31.25
CA SER A 105 0.66 2.26 30.93
C SER A 105 0.10 1.60 29.67
N ILE A 106 -1.00 2.09 29.09
CA ILE A 106 -1.58 1.55 27.87
C ILE A 106 -1.28 2.49 26.71
N ILE A 107 -0.69 1.93 25.67
CA ILE A 107 -0.38 2.61 24.41
C ILE A 107 -1.22 2.06 23.28
N GLU A 108 -1.56 2.91 22.31
CA GLU A 108 -2.35 2.58 21.13
C GLU A 108 -1.51 2.64 19.87
N ILE A 109 -1.62 1.59 19.04
CA ILE A 109 -0.90 1.47 17.78
C ILE A 109 -1.90 1.40 16.64
N LEU A 110 -1.85 2.37 15.74
CA LEU A 110 -2.54 2.28 14.46
C LEU A 110 -1.65 1.63 13.38
N ALA A 111 -2.27 0.96 12.42
CA ALA A 111 -1.57 0.29 11.33
C ALA A 111 -2.49 0.15 10.12
N PRO A 112 -1.96 -0.11 8.90
CA PRO A 112 -2.76 -0.31 7.70
C PRO A 112 -3.57 -1.61 7.68
N VAL A 113 -3.39 -2.47 8.67
CA VAL A 113 -4.00 -3.79 8.77
C VAL A 113 -4.53 -4.04 10.18
N HIS A 114 -5.49 -4.96 10.30
CA HIS A 114 -5.97 -5.42 11.62
C HIS A 114 -4.87 -6.24 12.32
N LEU A 115 -4.03 -5.57 13.14
CA LEU A 115 -2.82 -6.16 13.73
C LEU A 115 -3.08 -7.47 14.49
N ARG A 116 -4.12 -7.55 15.32
CA ARG A 116 -4.45 -8.78 16.06
C ARG A 116 -4.70 -9.94 15.12
N LYS A 117 -5.48 -9.73 14.06
CA LYS A 117 -5.79 -10.77 13.07
C LYS A 117 -4.57 -11.13 12.22
N THR A 118 -3.83 -10.12 11.78
CA THR A 118 -2.68 -10.30 10.87
C THR A 118 -1.51 -11.00 11.53
N LEU A 119 -1.28 -10.72 12.83
CA LEU A 119 -0.19 -11.30 13.63
C LEU A 119 -0.67 -12.46 14.51
N ASN A 120 -1.96 -12.84 14.44
CA ASN A 120 -2.59 -13.87 15.26
C ASN A 120 -2.40 -13.63 16.77
N LEU A 121 -2.59 -12.37 17.21
CA LEU A 121 -2.38 -11.97 18.60
C LEU A 121 -3.64 -12.17 19.45
N LYS A 122 -3.43 -12.61 20.69
CA LYS A 122 -4.44 -12.76 21.74
C LYS A 122 -4.08 -11.88 22.93
N ASP A 123 -5.05 -11.60 23.81
CA ASP A 123 -4.78 -10.89 25.05
C ASP A 123 -3.71 -11.61 25.87
N GLY A 124 -2.81 -10.84 26.44
CA GLY A 124 -1.65 -11.32 27.18
C GLY A 124 -0.40 -11.63 26.33
N ASP A 125 -0.53 -11.70 25.00
CA ASP A 125 0.63 -11.94 24.12
C ASP A 125 1.63 -10.79 24.23
N LYS A 126 2.92 -11.14 24.23
CA LYS A 126 4.00 -10.15 24.25
C LYS A 126 4.32 -9.71 22.84
N VAL A 127 4.32 -8.39 22.63
CA VAL A 127 4.64 -7.73 21.34
C VAL A 127 5.87 -6.85 21.52
N GLU A 128 6.74 -6.89 20.52
CA GLU A 128 7.90 -6.02 20.39
C GLU A 128 7.59 -4.87 19.43
N LEU A 129 7.72 -3.63 19.91
CA LEU A 129 7.65 -2.40 19.13
C LEU A 129 9.05 -1.86 18.88
N GLN A 130 9.39 -1.64 17.63
CA GLN A 130 10.65 -1.05 17.21
C GLN A 130 10.41 0.35 16.65
N PHE A 131 11.15 1.36 17.12
CA PHE A 131 11.04 2.74 16.63
C PHE A 131 11.86 3.03 15.38
N LYS A 132 12.70 2.13 14.98
CA LYS A 132 13.32 2.10 13.66
C LYS A 132 13.19 0.69 13.12
N LYS A 133 12.88 0.57 11.85
CA LYS A 133 12.90 -0.73 11.18
C LYS A 133 14.25 -1.38 11.46
N ASN A 134 14.23 -2.58 12.02
CA ASN A 134 15.43 -3.40 11.99
C ASN A 134 15.72 -3.68 10.53
N THR A 135 16.73 -3.05 9.97
CA THR A 135 17.42 -3.54 8.79
C THR A 135 18.12 -4.83 9.21
N ILE A 136 17.33 -5.91 9.45
CA ILE A 136 17.82 -7.26 9.54
C ILE A 136 18.01 -7.69 8.09
N GLY A 137 19.18 -7.41 7.58
CA GLY A 137 19.57 -7.67 6.22
C GLY A 137 20.43 -6.51 5.71
N SER A 138 21.41 -6.80 4.89
CA SER A 138 22.11 -5.79 4.11
C SER A 138 21.07 -4.96 3.34
N LYS A 139 21.24 -3.64 3.31
CA LYS A 139 20.46 -2.77 2.44
C LYS A 139 20.45 -3.34 1.02
N ILE A 140 19.39 -3.08 0.29
CA ILE A 140 19.23 -3.55 -1.08
C ILE A 140 20.06 -2.63 -1.98
N ASP A 141 21.21 -3.14 -2.46
CA ASP A 141 22.02 -2.46 -3.46
C ASP A 141 21.45 -2.78 -4.85
N VAL A 142 20.98 -1.75 -5.55
CA VAL A 142 20.45 -1.83 -6.93
C VAL A 142 20.69 -0.53 -7.68
N HIS A 143 20.73 -0.62 -9.00
CA HIS A 143 20.91 0.51 -9.91
C HIS A 143 19.58 0.98 -10.54
N ALA A 144 18.52 0.18 -10.41
CA ALA A 144 17.19 0.56 -10.85
C ALA A 144 16.10 0.00 -9.93
N VAL A 145 15.03 0.77 -9.77
CA VAL A 145 13.77 0.29 -9.24
C VAL A 145 12.71 0.35 -10.34
N LEU A 146 12.15 -0.80 -10.65
CA LEU A 146 11.04 -0.97 -11.57
C LEU A 146 9.76 -1.05 -10.75
N PHE A 147 8.73 -0.33 -11.14
CA PHE A 147 7.46 -0.28 -10.42
C PHE A 147 6.32 -0.83 -11.27
N ASP A 148 5.37 -1.51 -10.62
CA ASP A 148 4.03 -1.52 -11.16
C ASP A 148 3.40 -0.12 -11.00
N LEU A 149 2.25 0.11 -11.63
CA LEU A 149 1.60 1.42 -11.66
C LEU A 149 0.40 1.48 -10.72
N ASP A 150 -0.62 0.68 -10.99
CA ASP A 150 -1.90 0.67 -10.28
C ASP A 150 -1.75 0.02 -8.90
N GLY A 151 -2.18 0.68 -7.82
CA GLY A 151 -1.99 0.16 -6.46
C GLY A 151 -0.55 0.30 -5.91
N THR A 152 0.41 0.71 -6.73
CA THR A 152 1.82 0.88 -6.36
C THR A 152 2.27 2.34 -6.40
N LEU A 153 2.14 3.03 -7.53
CA LEU A 153 2.47 4.45 -7.70
C LEU A 153 1.23 5.35 -7.68
N ILE A 154 0.09 4.84 -8.17
CA ILE A 154 -1.19 5.56 -8.22
C ILE A 154 -2.26 4.78 -7.46
N ASP A 155 -3.09 5.52 -6.73
CA ASP A 155 -4.29 4.99 -6.09
C ASP A 155 -5.41 4.94 -7.14
N SER A 156 -5.70 3.73 -7.60
CA SER A 156 -6.72 3.46 -8.62
C SER A 156 -7.82 2.50 -8.15
N ILE A 157 -7.74 2.00 -6.92
CA ILE A 157 -8.64 0.96 -6.41
C ILE A 157 -10.10 1.44 -6.41
N GLU A 158 -10.35 2.64 -5.88
CA GLU A 158 -11.70 3.22 -5.86
C GLU A 158 -12.29 3.39 -7.27
N SER A 159 -11.45 3.77 -8.23
CA SER A 159 -11.87 3.91 -9.63
C SER A 159 -12.27 2.57 -10.25
N TYR A 160 -11.57 1.49 -9.92
CA TYR A 160 -11.97 0.14 -10.37
C TYR A 160 -13.32 -0.26 -9.81
N TYR A 161 -13.55 -0.05 -8.51
CA TYR A 161 -14.86 -0.32 -7.90
C TYR A 161 -15.97 0.47 -8.59
N ARG A 162 -15.75 1.77 -8.76
CA ARG A 162 -16.77 2.67 -9.33
C ARG A 162 -17.12 2.31 -10.77
N ILE A 163 -16.14 1.91 -11.57
CA ILE A 163 -16.39 1.48 -12.97
C ILE A 163 -17.27 0.23 -13.01
N VAL A 164 -16.99 -0.77 -12.15
CA VAL A 164 -17.81 -1.99 -12.07
C VAL A 164 -19.21 -1.66 -11.59
N GLU A 165 -19.36 -0.84 -10.54
CA GLU A 165 -20.66 -0.38 -10.03
C GLU A 165 -21.48 0.29 -11.13
N ILE A 166 -20.91 1.25 -11.87
CA ILE A 166 -21.59 1.95 -12.95
C ILE A 166 -21.97 0.99 -14.09
N ALA A 167 -21.13 0.02 -14.39
CA ALA A 167 -21.44 -0.97 -15.42
C ALA A 167 -22.65 -1.84 -15.02
N PHE A 168 -22.70 -2.26 -13.76
CA PHE A 168 -23.80 -3.05 -13.20
C PHE A 168 -25.10 -2.23 -13.13
N GLU A 169 -25.04 -0.98 -12.67
CA GLU A 169 -26.18 -0.05 -12.68
C GLU A 169 -26.77 0.12 -14.10
N LYS A 170 -25.93 0.27 -15.11
CA LYS A 170 -26.38 0.49 -16.49
C LYS A 170 -26.94 -0.75 -17.17
N LEU A 171 -26.62 -1.93 -16.69
CA LEU A 171 -27.13 -3.21 -17.19
C LEU A 171 -28.28 -3.75 -16.34
N ASP A 172 -28.78 -2.96 -15.36
CA ASP A 172 -29.80 -3.37 -14.41
C ASP A 172 -29.41 -4.65 -13.64
N PHE A 173 -28.13 -4.87 -13.42
CA PHE A 173 -27.61 -6.00 -12.64
C PHE A 173 -27.72 -5.74 -11.14
N PRO A 174 -27.90 -6.79 -10.33
CA PRO A 174 -27.89 -6.66 -8.88
C PRO A 174 -26.58 -6.03 -8.40
N PRO A 175 -26.61 -5.18 -7.37
CA PRO A 175 -25.41 -4.57 -6.81
C PRO A 175 -24.46 -5.66 -6.29
N VAL A 176 -23.17 -5.51 -6.58
CA VAL A 176 -22.12 -6.41 -6.15
C VAL A 176 -21.31 -5.78 -5.03
N SER A 177 -20.96 -6.55 -4.01
CA SER A 177 -20.15 -6.04 -2.90
C SER A 177 -18.71 -5.76 -3.38
N ARG A 178 -18.10 -4.69 -2.83
CA ARG A 178 -16.70 -4.35 -3.09
C ARG A 178 -15.76 -5.52 -2.81
N GLN A 179 -16.06 -6.33 -1.79
CA GLN A 179 -15.28 -7.52 -1.48
C GLN A 179 -15.25 -8.53 -2.63
N LYS A 180 -16.37 -8.75 -3.32
CA LYS A 180 -16.43 -9.64 -4.48
C LYS A 180 -15.69 -9.04 -5.68
N ILE A 181 -15.85 -7.74 -5.94
CA ILE A 181 -15.09 -7.04 -7.00
C ILE A 181 -13.60 -7.17 -6.73
N PHE A 182 -13.18 -6.97 -5.49
CA PHE A 182 -11.80 -7.12 -5.06
C PHE A 182 -11.26 -8.53 -5.31
N GLN A 183 -12.05 -9.56 -4.97
CA GLN A 183 -11.66 -10.95 -5.22
C GLN A 183 -11.52 -11.25 -6.71
N ALA A 184 -12.44 -10.74 -7.54
CA ALA A 184 -12.38 -10.89 -8.99
C ALA A 184 -11.18 -10.16 -9.62
N ALA A 185 -10.84 -8.97 -9.11
CA ALA A 185 -9.71 -8.17 -9.56
C ALA A 185 -8.32 -8.77 -9.24
N ARG A 186 -8.25 -9.69 -8.27
CA ARG A 186 -7.01 -10.41 -7.91
C ARG A 186 -6.63 -11.50 -8.90
N GLN A 187 -7.50 -11.80 -9.86
CA GLN A 187 -7.22 -12.71 -10.97
C GLN A 187 -6.79 -11.90 -12.21
N ASP A 188 -5.83 -12.43 -12.95
CA ASP A 188 -5.44 -11.86 -14.23
C ASP A 188 -5.57 -12.97 -15.30
N PRO A 189 -6.54 -12.87 -16.22
CA PRO A 189 -7.52 -11.77 -16.39
C PRO A 189 -8.58 -11.72 -15.28
N PHE A 190 -9.21 -10.55 -15.11
CA PHE A 190 -10.29 -10.30 -14.15
C PHE A 190 -11.37 -11.39 -14.22
N ASP A 191 -11.65 -12.04 -13.07
CA ASP A 191 -12.58 -13.18 -13.03
C ASP A 191 -14.03 -12.74 -12.85
N TRP A 192 -14.70 -12.50 -13.95
CA TRP A 192 -16.11 -12.11 -13.99
C TRP A 192 -17.04 -13.15 -13.39
N SER A 193 -16.67 -14.44 -13.35
CA SER A 193 -17.54 -15.52 -12.85
C SER A 193 -17.94 -15.33 -11.37
N GLN A 194 -17.15 -14.57 -10.64
CA GLN A 194 -17.39 -14.32 -9.20
C GLN A 194 -18.45 -13.24 -8.95
N ILE A 195 -18.74 -12.41 -9.94
CA ILE A 195 -19.58 -11.23 -9.75
C ILE A 195 -20.74 -11.10 -10.74
N LEU A 196 -20.66 -11.71 -11.91
CA LEU A 196 -21.76 -11.64 -12.87
C LEU A 196 -22.99 -12.40 -12.37
N PRO A 197 -24.20 -11.83 -12.57
CA PRO A 197 -25.44 -12.54 -12.30
C PRO A 197 -25.65 -13.66 -13.33
N ASP A 198 -26.38 -14.68 -12.89
CA ASP A 198 -26.88 -15.72 -13.79
C ASP A 198 -28.11 -15.18 -14.53
N ILE A 199 -28.02 -15.04 -15.87
CA ILE A 199 -29.08 -14.47 -16.71
C ILE A 199 -29.73 -15.59 -17.53
N PRO A 200 -31.01 -15.89 -17.32
CA PRO A 200 -31.68 -16.93 -18.10
C PRO A 200 -31.59 -16.67 -19.59
N GLY A 201 -31.07 -17.65 -20.32
CA GLY A 201 -30.94 -17.59 -21.79
C GLY A 201 -29.66 -16.95 -22.31
N GLU A 202 -28.78 -16.47 -21.45
CA GLU A 202 -27.44 -15.96 -21.79
C GLU A 202 -26.34 -16.90 -21.29
N THR A 203 -25.23 -16.93 -22.04
CA THR A 203 -24.01 -17.60 -21.58
C THR A 203 -23.13 -16.61 -20.81
N TYR A 204 -22.29 -17.13 -19.90
CA TYR A 204 -21.28 -16.34 -19.20
C TYR A 204 -20.42 -15.48 -20.16
N GLU A 205 -20.04 -16.06 -21.30
CA GLU A 205 -19.22 -15.37 -22.32
C GLU A 205 -19.97 -14.21 -22.98
N GLN A 206 -21.28 -14.32 -23.13
CA GLN A 206 -22.12 -13.24 -23.69
C GLN A 206 -22.20 -12.09 -22.70
N THR A 207 -22.62 -12.39 -21.45
CA THR A 207 -22.75 -11.39 -20.39
C THR A 207 -21.42 -10.69 -20.08
N SER A 208 -20.32 -11.44 -19.94
CA SER A 208 -19.01 -10.86 -19.70
C SER A 208 -18.55 -9.95 -20.83
N ARG A 209 -18.85 -10.31 -22.07
CA ARG A 209 -18.53 -9.49 -23.25
C ARG A 209 -19.30 -8.17 -23.27
N GLU A 210 -20.56 -8.17 -22.85
CA GLU A 210 -21.36 -6.95 -22.75
C GLU A 210 -20.85 -6.02 -21.67
N VAL A 211 -20.54 -6.56 -20.51
CA VAL A 211 -19.93 -5.79 -19.41
C VAL A 211 -18.60 -5.17 -19.86
N TRP A 212 -17.73 -5.95 -20.51
CA TRP A 212 -16.47 -5.43 -21.03
C TRP A 212 -16.65 -4.28 -22.02
N LYS A 213 -17.56 -4.41 -23.01
CA LYS A 213 -17.86 -3.34 -23.96
C LYS A 213 -18.33 -2.06 -23.26
N LEU A 214 -19.14 -2.21 -22.23
CA LEU A 214 -19.61 -1.06 -21.45
C LEU A 214 -18.47 -0.44 -20.63
N ILE A 215 -17.65 -1.25 -19.97
CA ILE A 215 -16.47 -0.77 -19.23
C ILE A 215 -15.52 -0.02 -20.16
N GLU A 216 -15.19 -0.54 -21.33
CA GLU A 216 -14.35 0.16 -22.30
C GLU A 216 -14.88 1.55 -22.68
N LYS A 217 -16.21 1.71 -22.71
CA LYS A 217 -16.86 2.98 -23.02
C LYS A 217 -16.85 3.96 -21.87
N ILE A 218 -17.01 3.48 -20.63
CA ILE A 218 -17.07 4.35 -19.44
C ILE A 218 -15.69 4.63 -18.85
N TYR A 219 -14.74 3.70 -19.00
CA TYR A 219 -13.40 3.76 -18.43
C TYR A 219 -12.69 5.11 -18.65
N PRO A 220 -12.58 5.67 -19.87
CA PRO A 220 -11.82 6.90 -20.09
C PRO A 220 -12.33 8.10 -19.28
N LYS A 221 -13.63 8.12 -18.99
CA LYS A 221 -14.27 9.24 -18.28
C LYS A 221 -14.26 9.04 -16.77
N GLU A 222 -14.51 7.80 -16.31
CA GLU A 222 -14.73 7.52 -14.90
C GLU A 222 -13.42 7.19 -14.17
N PHE A 223 -12.51 6.47 -14.85
CA PHE A 223 -11.25 6.07 -14.23
C PHE A 223 -10.41 7.27 -13.79
N LEU A 224 -10.21 8.24 -14.69
CA LEU A 224 -9.34 9.39 -14.42
C LEU A 224 -9.91 10.40 -13.41
N LYS A 225 -11.20 10.32 -13.08
CA LYS A 225 -11.81 11.28 -12.13
C LYS A 225 -11.29 11.14 -10.71
N ASN A 226 -10.97 9.91 -10.31
CA ASN A 226 -10.69 9.58 -8.91
C ASN A 226 -9.31 8.90 -8.73
N VAL A 227 -8.46 8.93 -9.77
CA VAL A 227 -7.11 8.37 -9.68
C VAL A 227 -6.10 9.47 -9.43
N HIS A 228 -5.28 9.27 -8.41
CA HIS A 228 -4.25 10.21 -8.00
C HIS A 228 -2.95 9.47 -7.69
N PRO A 229 -1.79 10.10 -7.80
CA PRO A 229 -0.58 9.54 -7.21
C PRO A 229 -0.79 9.37 -5.71
N PHE A 230 -0.25 8.31 -5.12
CA PHE A 230 -0.19 8.26 -3.67
C PHE A 230 0.56 9.48 -3.12
N PRO A 231 0.20 10.03 -1.94
CA PRO A 231 0.80 11.26 -1.41
C PRO A 231 2.32 11.22 -1.27
N PHE A 232 2.87 10.02 -1.11
CA PHE A 232 4.30 9.77 -0.95
C PHE A 232 5.01 9.47 -2.28
N THR A 233 4.31 9.24 -3.39
CA THR A 233 4.92 8.88 -4.69
C THR A 233 5.95 9.92 -5.12
N GLY A 234 5.56 11.20 -5.07
CA GLY A 234 6.44 12.28 -5.49
C GLY A 234 7.74 12.37 -4.70
N SER A 235 7.65 12.32 -3.38
CA SER A 235 8.85 12.39 -2.50
C SER A 235 9.73 11.16 -2.64
N THR A 236 9.15 9.97 -2.69
CA THR A 236 9.91 8.72 -2.80
C THR A 236 10.69 8.64 -4.10
N LEU A 237 10.04 8.90 -5.26
CA LEU A 237 10.73 8.83 -6.55
C LEU A 237 11.83 9.89 -6.67
N LYS A 238 11.65 11.09 -6.10
CA LYS A 238 12.70 12.12 -6.04
C LYS A 238 13.90 11.68 -5.20
N ILE A 239 13.70 11.01 -4.07
CA ILE A 239 14.80 10.48 -3.25
C ILE A 239 15.57 9.40 -4.01
N ILE A 240 14.87 8.45 -4.64
CA ILE A 240 15.46 7.37 -5.43
C ILE A 240 16.29 7.96 -6.59
N HIS A 241 15.72 8.92 -7.33
CA HIS A 241 16.40 9.59 -8.44
C HIS A 241 17.63 10.39 -7.98
N ALA A 242 17.55 11.10 -6.85
CA ALA A 242 18.66 11.84 -6.27
C ALA A 242 19.83 10.92 -5.88
N ALA A 243 19.56 9.68 -5.52
CA ALA A 243 20.54 8.63 -5.29
C ALA A 243 21.09 8.00 -6.59
N LYS A 244 20.71 8.53 -7.77
CA LYS A 244 21.13 8.05 -9.09
C LYS A 244 20.66 6.63 -9.43
N ILE A 245 19.61 6.17 -8.78
CA ILE A 245 18.91 4.92 -9.09
C ILE A 245 17.89 5.21 -10.19
N LYS A 246 17.95 4.46 -11.28
CA LYS A 246 17.03 4.60 -12.41
C LYS A 246 15.62 4.17 -12.03
N ILE A 247 14.62 4.79 -12.65
CA ILE A 247 13.21 4.52 -12.39
C ILE A 247 12.53 4.07 -13.67
N ALA A 248 11.82 2.94 -13.60
CA ALA A 248 11.03 2.43 -14.73
C ALA A 248 9.66 1.94 -14.26
N ILE A 249 8.72 1.81 -15.20
CA ILE A 249 7.39 1.26 -14.97
C ILE A 249 7.20 0.02 -15.85
N ALA A 250 6.69 -1.06 -15.25
CA ALA A 250 6.25 -2.27 -15.94
C ALA A 250 4.83 -2.64 -15.50
N THR A 251 3.83 -2.31 -16.33
CA THR A 251 2.41 -2.42 -15.97
C THR A 251 1.64 -3.30 -16.95
N SER A 252 0.57 -3.97 -16.47
CA SER A 252 -0.41 -4.68 -17.28
C SER A 252 -1.43 -3.74 -17.97
N THR A 253 -1.30 -2.43 -17.81
CA THR A 253 -2.15 -1.44 -18.48
C THR A 253 -2.06 -1.56 -20.00
N PRO A 254 -3.20 -1.66 -20.72
CA PRO A 254 -3.22 -1.69 -22.18
C PRO A 254 -2.60 -0.43 -22.82
N LYS A 255 -1.94 -0.61 -23.97
CA LYS A 255 -1.24 0.47 -24.69
C LYS A 255 -2.13 1.67 -25.00
N LYS A 256 -3.43 1.45 -25.27
CA LYS A 256 -4.41 2.53 -25.51
C LYS A 256 -4.65 3.44 -24.31
N ASN A 257 -4.38 2.96 -23.08
CA ASN A 257 -4.69 3.66 -21.83
C ASN A 257 -3.44 4.18 -21.10
N ILE A 258 -2.24 3.74 -21.49
CA ILE A 258 -1.03 4.00 -20.72
C ILE A 258 -0.70 5.50 -20.64
N ASN A 259 -0.84 6.23 -21.73
CA ASN A 259 -0.49 7.66 -21.78
C ASN A 259 -1.32 8.50 -20.79
N ASP A 260 -2.61 8.17 -20.65
CA ASP A 260 -3.48 8.90 -19.72
C ASP A 260 -3.17 8.52 -18.26
N LYS A 261 -2.82 7.25 -18.00
CA LYS A 261 -2.43 6.81 -16.66
C LYS A 261 -1.10 7.40 -16.19
N ILE A 262 -0.06 7.37 -17.02
CA ILE A 262 1.25 7.91 -16.60
C ILE A 262 1.22 9.44 -16.40
N LYS A 263 0.37 10.16 -17.15
CA LYS A 263 0.16 11.59 -16.92
C LYS A 263 -0.33 11.94 -15.50
N ILE A 264 -0.96 10.99 -14.82
CA ILE A 264 -1.36 11.17 -13.42
C ILE A 264 -0.13 11.46 -12.54
N LEU A 265 1.03 10.86 -12.86
CA LEU A 265 2.28 11.09 -12.15
C LEU A 265 2.82 12.52 -12.30
N ASP A 266 2.34 13.27 -13.30
CA ASP A 266 2.66 14.69 -13.48
C ASP A 266 2.14 15.53 -12.30
N GLN A 267 1.03 15.12 -11.69
CA GLN A 267 0.50 15.76 -10.48
C GLN A 267 1.48 15.68 -9.29
N ALA A 268 2.33 14.66 -9.27
CA ALA A 268 3.40 14.50 -8.27
C ALA A 268 4.72 15.16 -8.70
N GLY A 269 4.80 15.70 -9.93
CA GLY A 269 6.00 16.29 -10.51
C GLY A 269 7.15 15.32 -10.64
N VAL A 270 6.86 14.07 -11.11
CA VAL A 270 7.85 12.98 -11.22
C VAL A 270 7.79 12.23 -12.55
N LEU A 271 6.97 12.68 -13.49
CA LEU A 271 6.88 12.02 -14.79
C LEU A 271 8.23 11.98 -15.52
N ASP A 272 8.98 13.07 -15.48
CA ASP A 272 10.29 13.20 -16.12
C ASP A 272 11.39 12.35 -15.46
N LEU A 273 11.15 11.79 -14.27
CA LEU A 273 12.10 10.90 -13.58
C LEU A 273 12.01 9.46 -14.08
N ILE A 274 10.99 9.13 -14.89
CA ILE A 274 10.75 7.76 -15.36
C ILE A 274 11.43 7.57 -16.70
N GLU A 275 12.49 6.75 -16.73
CA GLU A 275 13.30 6.54 -17.93
C GLU A 275 12.66 5.58 -18.93
N VAL A 276 11.93 4.57 -18.43
CA VAL A 276 11.32 3.50 -19.24
C VAL A 276 9.91 3.19 -18.76
N VAL A 277 8.98 3.07 -19.69
CA VAL A 277 7.62 2.55 -19.45
C VAL A 277 7.38 1.37 -20.39
N ILE A 278 7.04 0.22 -19.83
CA ILE A 278 6.59 -0.98 -20.52
C ILE A 278 5.15 -1.26 -20.14
N CYS A 279 4.28 -1.41 -21.14
CA CYS A 279 2.86 -1.67 -20.94
C CYS A 279 2.41 -2.96 -21.68
N ALA A 280 1.18 -3.37 -21.44
CA ALA A 280 0.58 -4.46 -22.19
C ALA A 280 0.59 -4.15 -23.70
N GLY A 281 1.07 -5.08 -24.49
CA GLY A 281 1.24 -4.91 -25.93
C GLY A 281 2.67 -4.58 -26.39
N ASP A 282 3.55 -4.20 -25.48
CA ASP A 282 4.99 -4.07 -25.78
C ASP A 282 5.71 -5.42 -25.73
N VAL A 283 5.10 -6.43 -25.12
CA VAL A 283 5.61 -7.79 -24.96
C VAL A 283 4.55 -8.82 -25.34
N LYS A 284 4.98 -10.04 -25.66
CA LYS A 284 4.06 -11.15 -26.00
C LYS A 284 3.39 -11.75 -24.77
N ARG A 285 4.11 -11.90 -23.68
CA ARG A 285 3.63 -12.48 -22.43
C ARG A 285 3.73 -11.42 -21.33
N GLN A 286 2.60 -11.18 -20.68
CA GLN A 286 2.52 -10.23 -19.57
C GLN A 286 2.82 -10.90 -18.24
N LYS A 287 2.86 -10.13 -17.16
CA LYS A 287 2.95 -10.65 -15.78
C LYS A 287 1.88 -11.75 -15.58
N PRO A 288 2.19 -12.87 -14.98
CA PRO A 288 3.41 -13.18 -14.19
C PRO A 288 4.65 -13.61 -15.00
N TYR A 289 4.64 -13.57 -16.31
CA TYR A 289 5.83 -13.83 -17.10
C TYR A 289 6.85 -12.68 -16.98
N PRO A 290 8.16 -12.97 -17.10
CA PRO A 290 9.21 -11.98 -16.87
C PRO A 290 9.40 -10.97 -18.01
N ASP A 291 8.77 -11.20 -19.16
CA ASP A 291 9.04 -10.46 -20.40
C ASP A 291 8.98 -8.93 -20.24
N PRO A 292 7.98 -8.33 -19.52
CA PRO A 292 7.95 -6.88 -19.32
C PRO A 292 9.16 -6.36 -18.55
N LEU A 293 9.60 -7.09 -17.53
CA LEU A 293 10.71 -6.70 -16.65
C LEU A 293 12.05 -6.86 -17.37
N LEU A 294 12.21 -7.94 -18.13
CA LEU A 294 13.39 -8.15 -18.96
C LEU A 294 13.53 -7.06 -20.02
N LEU A 295 12.42 -6.65 -20.65
CA LEU A 295 12.44 -5.55 -21.61
C LEU A 295 12.77 -4.20 -20.92
N CYS A 296 12.25 -3.95 -19.69
CA CYS A 296 12.62 -2.78 -18.91
C CYS A 296 14.14 -2.73 -18.65
N LYS A 297 14.72 -3.78 -18.10
CA LYS A 297 16.14 -3.83 -17.78
C LYS A 297 17.03 -3.68 -19.00
N ASP A 298 16.63 -4.28 -20.16
CA ASP A 298 17.37 -4.16 -21.41
C ASP A 298 17.38 -2.72 -21.91
N ARG A 299 16.24 -2.00 -21.84
CA ARG A 299 16.18 -0.58 -22.20
C ARG A 299 16.97 0.32 -21.25
N LEU A 300 17.09 -0.06 -19.98
CA LEU A 300 17.91 0.64 -18.99
C LEU A 300 19.40 0.31 -19.12
N GLY A 301 19.77 -0.72 -19.88
CA GLY A 301 21.16 -1.18 -20.03
C GLY A 301 21.71 -1.85 -18.76
N LEU A 302 20.86 -2.58 -18.02
CA LEU A 302 21.20 -3.19 -16.73
C LEU A 302 21.08 -4.72 -16.77
N THR A 303 21.63 -5.37 -15.74
CA THR A 303 21.44 -6.80 -15.47
C THR A 303 20.30 -6.99 -14.46
N THR A 304 19.76 -8.21 -14.34
CA THR A 304 18.60 -8.49 -13.48
C THR A 304 18.89 -8.32 -11.99
N ASP A 305 20.08 -8.68 -11.55
CA ASP A 305 20.58 -8.53 -10.17
C ASP A 305 20.76 -7.06 -9.74
N GLN A 306 20.89 -6.14 -10.71
CA GLN A 306 20.92 -4.69 -10.47
C GLN A 306 19.55 -4.05 -10.33
N CYS A 307 18.47 -4.83 -10.43
CA CYS A 307 17.08 -4.33 -10.44
C CYS A 307 16.29 -4.84 -9.25
N LEU A 308 15.44 -3.96 -8.69
CA LEU A 308 14.38 -4.29 -7.76
C LEU A 308 13.04 -4.09 -8.48
N TYR A 309 12.16 -5.08 -8.45
CA TYR A 309 10.79 -4.91 -8.91
C TYR A 309 9.84 -4.75 -7.72
N VAL A 310 8.98 -3.73 -7.80
CA VAL A 310 8.04 -3.33 -6.73
C VAL A 310 6.62 -3.38 -7.27
N GLY A 311 5.73 -4.13 -6.62
CA GLY A 311 4.33 -4.23 -6.99
C GLY A 311 3.45 -4.64 -5.81
N ASP A 312 2.14 -4.55 -6.00
CA ASP A 312 1.13 -4.81 -4.95
C ASP A 312 0.44 -6.17 -5.08
N MET A 313 0.69 -6.89 -6.17
CA MET A 313 0.05 -8.17 -6.46
C MET A 313 1.03 -9.34 -6.52
N GLY A 314 0.53 -10.55 -6.26
CA GLY A 314 1.32 -11.77 -6.36
C GLY A 314 1.89 -12.04 -7.75
N ILE A 315 1.20 -11.58 -8.81
CA ILE A 315 1.71 -11.68 -10.18
C ILE A 315 2.98 -10.82 -10.39
N ASP A 316 3.14 -9.73 -9.63
CA ASP A 316 4.34 -8.88 -9.67
C ASP A 316 5.52 -9.64 -9.07
N ILE A 317 5.29 -10.26 -7.92
CA ILE A 317 6.31 -11.05 -7.23
C ILE A 317 6.73 -12.25 -8.09
N ASP A 318 5.76 -12.92 -8.71
CA ASP A 318 6.04 -14.06 -9.60
C ASP A 318 6.84 -13.60 -10.84
N ALA A 319 6.47 -12.47 -11.46
CA ALA A 319 7.19 -11.90 -12.60
C ALA A 319 8.62 -11.46 -12.24
N GLY A 320 8.79 -10.76 -11.11
CA GLY A 320 10.12 -10.33 -10.63
C GLY A 320 11.04 -11.52 -10.37
N ARG A 321 10.51 -12.54 -9.70
CA ARG A 321 11.26 -13.79 -9.45
C ARG A 321 11.60 -14.52 -10.74
N ALA A 322 10.64 -14.63 -11.68
CA ALA A 322 10.88 -15.27 -12.98
C ALA A 322 11.93 -14.50 -13.81
N ALA A 323 12.01 -13.18 -13.62
CA ALA A 323 13.06 -12.34 -14.25
C ALA A 323 14.43 -12.47 -13.55
N GLY A 324 14.52 -13.09 -12.38
CA GLY A 324 15.74 -13.14 -11.57
C GLY A 324 16.07 -11.82 -10.89
N MET A 325 15.08 -10.97 -10.67
CA MET A 325 15.20 -9.70 -9.95
C MET A 325 14.87 -9.86 -8.46
N LYS A 326 15.38 -8.94 -7.63
CA LYS A 326 14.85 -8.76 -6.28
C LYS A 326 13.42 -8.25 -6.34
N THR A 327 12.59 -8.61 -5.35
CA THR A 327 11.17 -8.29 -5.34
C THR A 327 10.73 -7.63 -4.05
N ALA A 328 9.91 -6.59 -4.16
CA ALA A 328 9.24 -5.94 -3.02
C ALA A 328 7.73 -5.94 -3.24
N GLY A 329 6.99 -6.47 -2.26
CA GLY A 329 5.53 -6.32 -2.23
C GLY A 329 5.12 -5.09 -1.43
N VAL A 330 4.15 -4.30 -1.90
CA VAL A 330 3.56 -3.17 -1.17
C VAL A 330 2.11 -3.44 -0.81
N LEU A 331 1.66 -2.92 0.36
CA LEU A 331 0.31 -3.17 0.89
C LEU A 331 -0.70 -2.09 0.49
N THR A 332 -0.37 -1.29 -0.52
CA THR A 332 -1.23 -0.19 -1.01
C THR A 332 -2.23 -0.61 -2.07
N GLY A 333 -2.16 -1.85 -2.55
CA GLY A 333 -2.97 -2.35 -3.65
C GLY A 333 -4.00 -3.41 -3.27
N PHE A 334 -4.23 -4.36 -4.21
CA PHE A 334 -5.30 -5.33 -4.10
C PHE A 334 -5.01 -6.52 -3.18
N GLU A 335 -3.76 -6.86 -2.90
CA GLU A 335 -3.45 -8.05 -2.11
C GLU A 335 -3.14 -7.74 -0.64
N THR A 336 -3.54 -8.68 0.22
CA THR A 336 -3.28 -8.59 1.65
C THR A 336 -1.85 -9.02 1.98
N LEU A 337 -1.38 -8.65 3.17
CA LEU A 337 -0.09 -9.15 3.69
C LEU A 337 0.01 -10.68 3.65
N LYS A 338 -1.10 -11.39 3.90
CA LYS A 338 -1.14 -12.87 3.86
C LYS A 338 -0.87 -13.38 2.44
N ASP A 339 -1.46 -12.75 1.44
CA ASP A 339 -1.35 -13.15 0.05
C ASP A 339 0.07 -12.89 -0.48
N LEU A 340 0.60 -11.69 -0.24
CA LEU A 340 1.97 -11.34 -0.60
C LEU A 340 3.00 -12.23 0.12
N LYS A 341 2.81 -12.55 1.41
CA LYS A 341 3.68 -13.48 2.14
C LYS A 341 3.70 -14.88 1.50
N ALA A 342 2.57 -15.35 0.98
CA ALA A 342 2.49 -16.66 0.31
C ALA A 342 3.36 -16.70 -0.96
N LYS A 343 3.57 -15.56 -1.60
CA LYS A 343 4.43 -15.40 -2.78
C LYS A 343 5.92 -15.30 -2.45
N LYS A 344 6.28 -15.08 -1.18
CA LYS A 344 7.67 -15.01 -0.67
C LYS A 344 8.51 -13.96 -1.41
N PRO A 345 8.12 -12.68 -1.46
CA PRO A 345 9.00 -11.62 -1.96
C PRO A 345 10.22 -11.49 -1.05
N ASP A 346 11.30 -10.84 -1.55
CA ASP A 346 12.48 -10.55 -0.74
C ASP A 346 12.17 -9.60 0.41
N ILE A 347 11.21 -8.67 0.21
CA ILE A 347 10.72 -7.77 1.24
C ILE A 347 9.23 -7.43 1.02
N ILE A 348 8.51 -7.16 2.12
CA ILE A 348 7.18 -6.56 2.08
C ILE A 348 7.23 -5.22 2.82
N LEU A 349 6.75 -4.19 2.15
CA LEU A 349 6.71 -2.82 2.61
C LEU A 349 5.24 -2.40 2.81
N THR A 350 5.01 -1.43 3.68
CA THR A 350 3.67 -0.86 3.83
C THR A 350 3.27 -0.10 2.56
N SER A 351 4.22 0.65 2.02
CA SER A 351 4.10 1.38 0.76
C SER A 351 5.49 1.64 0.19
N ILE A 352 5.57 2.24 -0.99
CA ILE A 352 6.85 2.67 -1.56
C ILE A 352 7.56 3.74 -0.72
N ALA A 353 6.86 4.43 0.18
CA ALA A 353 7.46 5.40 1.12
C ALA A 353 8.55 4.77 1.99
N ASP A 354 8.53 3.45 2.18
CA ASP A 354 9.51 2.72 2.96
C ASP A 354 10.78 2.33 2.15
N LEU A 355 10.79 2.55 0.82
CA LEU A 355 11.93 2.19 -0.03
C LEU A 355 13.24 2.88 0.36
N PRO A 356 13.26 4.20 0.68
CA PRO A 356 14.50 4.86 1.09
C PRO A 356 15.15 4.24 2.34
N ASP A 357 14.35 3.60 3.20
CA ASP A 357 14.86 2.96 4.40
C ASP A 357 15.52 1.60 4.14
N VAL A 358 15.23 0.98 3.00
CA VAL A 358 15.71 -0.37 2.66
C VAL A 358 16.70 -0.40 1.51
N LEU A 359 16.71 0.63 0.68
CA LEU A 359 17.72 0.80 -0.39
C LEU A 359 19.05 1.31 0.17
N ASP A 360 20.15 0.94 -0.48
CA ASP A 360 21.49 1.46 -0.16
C ASP A 360 21.70 2.83 -0.83
N ILE A 361 21.15 3.87 -0.20
CA ILE A 361 21.13 5.27 -0.68
C ILE A 361 21.49 6.25 0.43
#